data_ec6392a14b4268258fc17a8c52dfd119
#
_entry.id   ec6392a14b4268258fc17a8c52dfd119
#
_cell.length_a   1.000
_cell.length_b   1.000
_cell.length_c   1.000
_cell.angle_alpha   90.00
_cell.angle_beta   90.00
_cell.angle_gamma   90.00
#
_symmetry.space_group_name_H-M   'P 1'
#
loop_
_entity.id
_entity.type
_entity.pdbx_description
1 polymer ?
#
loop_
_entity_poly.entity_id
_entity_poly.type
_entity_poly.pdbx_seq_one_letter_code
_entity_poly.pdbx_strand_id
1 'polypeptide(L)'
;MYLEYLEWLKKVFPPEQENYRNIYDGAVPDTLVWRNRLGYNETMTNNYLRHPSYAEYPVVGVNWVQAVEFAKWRTQRVNEALLEKNGYLKKNAKTLDVSADSNFDTETYLNSPTLAYGGNADIVLPGKYANKKGGIKQPKAPKNGKVVPATNIYAQRSSGILLPEYRLP
;
A
#
# COMPACT_ATOMS: atom_id res chain seq x y z
N MET A 1 7.91 5.72 8.88
CA MET A 1 7.61 4.86 7.70
C MET A 1 7.78 3.36 7.96
N TYR A 2 8.94 2.83 8.45
CA TYR A 2 9.07 1.38 8.68
C TYR A 2 8.15 0.89 9.82
N LEU A 3 7.97 1.69 10.87
CA LEU A 3 7.01 1.40 11.94
C LEU A 3 5.56 1.35 11.42
N GLU A 4 5.19 2.24 10.51
CA GLU A 4 3.87 2.22 9.85
C GLU A 4 3.65 0.92 9.05
N TYR A 5 4.71 0.41 8.42
CA TYR A 5 4.68 -0.89 7.75
C TYR A 5 4.43 -2.02 8.75
N LEU A 6 5.12 -2.02 9.89
CA LEU A 6 4.91 -3.03 10.94
C LEU A 6 3.48 -2.95 11.54
N GLU A 7 2.96 -1.74 11.75
CA GLU A 7 1.58 -1.53 12.21
C GLU A 7 0.56 -2.02 11.17
N TRP A 8 0.82 -1.74 9.89
CA TRP A 8 -0.01 -2.24 8.80
C TRP A 8 0.00 -3.76 8.74
N LEU A 9 1.18 -4.39 8.88
CA LEU A 9 1.28 -5.85 8.93
C LEU A 9 0.46 -6.45 10.06
N LYS A 10 0.51 -5.87 11.27
CA LYS A 10 -0.31 -6.32 12.40
C LYS A 10 -1.81 -6.23 12.11
N LYS A 11 -2.23 -5.18 11.42
CA LYS A 11 -3.64 -4.99 11.07
C LYS A 11 -4.12 -5.98 10.02
N VAL A 12 -3.32 -6.20 8.97
CA VAL A 12 -3.70 -7.05 7.82
C VAL A 12 -3.48 -8.53 8.12
N PHE A 13 -2.38 -8.84 8.82
CA PHE A 13 -1.95 -10.19 9.19
C PHE A 13 -1.79 -10.28 10.71
N PRO A 14 -2.89 -10.39 11.47
CA PRO A 14 -2.83 -10.41 12.92
C PRO A 14 -1.92 -11.55 13.42
N PRO A 15 -0.86 -11.25 14.19
CA PRO A 15 0.11 -12.25 14.66
C PRO A 15 -0.46 -13.24 15.68
N GLU A 16 -1.66 -12.97 16.21
CA GLU A 16 -2.42 -13.89 17.05
C GLU A 16 -2.87 -15.14 16.28
N GLN A 17 -3.04 -15.03 14.97
CA GLN A 17 -3.36 -16.13 14.10
C GLN A 17 -2.06 -16.89 13.73
N GLU A 18 -2.04 -18.18 13.97
CA GLU A 18 -0.85 -19.02 13.76
C GLU A 18 -0.28 -18.93 12.34
N ASN A 19 -1.15 -18.81 11.34
CA ASN A 19 -0.77 -18.70 9.93
C ASN A 19 -0.02 -17.39 9.60
N TYR A 20 -0.21 -16.33 10.39
CA TYR A 20 0.34 -15.00 10.11
C TYR A 20 1.48 -14.57 11.04
N ARG A 21 1.70 -15.31 12.13
CA ARG A 21 2.76 -14.99 13.11
C ARG A 21 4.12 -14.79 12.47
N ASN A 22 4.51 -15.69 11.59
CA ASN A 22 5.82 -15.66 10.92
C ASN A 22 6.00 -14.45 9.99
N ILE A 23 4.90 -13.87 9.46
CA ILE A 23 4.95 -12.70 8.59
C ILE A 23 5.43 -11.48 9.38
N TYR A 24 4.82 -11.25 10.53
CA TYR A 24 5.19 -10.12 11.38
C TYR A 24 6.59 -10.31 11.98
N ASP A 25 6.87 -11.47 12.56
CA ASP A 25 8.18 -11.76 13.18
C ASP A 25 9.31 -11.67 12.16
N GLY A 26 9.07 -12.11 10.92
CA GLY A 26 10.03 -12.00 9.82
C GLY A 26 10.27 -10.56 9.34
N ALA A 27 9.34 -9.64 9.58
CA ALA A 27 9.46 -8.23 9.20
C ALA A 27 10.12 -7.36 10.29
N VAL A 28 10.16 -7.82 11.54
CA VAL A 28 10.77 -7.04 12.64
C VAL A 28 12.29 -6.94 12.45
N PRO A 29 12.85 -5.70 12.48
CA PRO A 29 14.30 -5.51 12.39
C PRO A 29 15.02 -6.14 13.57
N ASP A 30 16.26 -6.57 13.36
CA ASP A 30 17.14 -6.97 14.46
C ASP A 30 17.50 -5.76 15.31
N THR A 31 16.94 -5.68 16.51
CA THR A 31 17.20 -4.60 17.46
C THR A 31 18.55 -4.73 18.18
N LEU A 32 19.22 -5.88 18.04
CA LEU A 32 20.49 -6.14 18.70
C LEU A 32 21.71 -5.65 17.92
N VAL A 33 21.51 -5.11 16.71
CA VAL A 33 22.61 -4.59 15.86
C VAL A 33 23.47 -3.52 16.54
N TRP A 34 22.93 -2.83 17.54
CA TRP A 34 23.64 -1.82 18.33
C TRP A 34 24.49 -2.42 19.46
N ARG A 35 24.26 -3.69 19.80
CA ARG A 35 24.97 -4.35 20.89
C ARG A 35 26.41 -4.64 20.50
N ASN A 36 27.36 -4.09 21.24
CA ASN A 36 28.79 -4.28 21.03
C ASN A 36 29.43 -4.85 22.29
N ARG A 37 30.36 -5.81 22.12
CA ARG A 37 31.10 -6.42 23.25
C ARG A 37 32.02 -5.44 23.99
N LEU A 38 32.47 -4.39 23.30
CA LEU A 38 33.44 -3.42 23.82
C LEU A 38 32.82 -2.05 24.15
N GLY A 39 31.53 -1.88 23.97
CA GLY A 39 30.86 -0.60 24.22
C GLY A 39 29.48 -0.76 24.81
N TYR A 40 29.09 0.14 25.70
CA TYR A 40 27.74 0.18 26.27
C TYR A 40 26.78 0.92 25.33
N ASN A 41 26.01 0.20 24.55
CA ASN A 41 25.03 0.73 23.60
C ASN A 41 23.58 0.28 23.90
N GLU A 42 23.29 -0.12 25.15
CA GLU A 42 21.96 -0.63 25.50
C GLU A 42 20.88 0.44 25.36
N THR A 43 21.20 1.71 25.49
CA THR A 43 20.25 2.80 25.23
C THR A 43 19.79 2.81 23.78
N MET A 44 20.71 2.62 22.82
CA MET A 44 20.38 2.53 21.39
C MET A 44 19.62 1.23 21.08
N THR A 45 20.08 0.11 21.62
CA THR A 45 19.43 -1.19 21.48
C THR A 45 17.96 -1.15 21.91
N ASN A 46 17.66 -0.49 23.01
CA ASN A 46 16.32 -0.43 23.58
C ASN A 46 15.42 0.62 22.94
N ASN A 47 15.98 1.75 22.49
CA ASN A 47 15.20 2.92 22.13
C ASN A 47 15.16 3.23 20.63
N TYR A 48 16.16 2.83 19.84
CA TYR A 48 16.30 3.30 18.46
C TYR A 48 15.05 3.03 17.60
N LEU A 49 14.46 1.85 17.70
CA LEU A 49 13.26 1.52 16.93
C LEU A 49 11.97 2.08 17.55
N ARG A 50 11.95 2.37 18.84
CA ARG A 50 10.72 2.61 19.61
C ARG A 50 10.52 4.05 20.08
N HIS A 51 11.62 4.79 20.28
CA HIS A 51 11.52 6.13 20.86
C HIS A 51 11.23 7.19 19.80
N PRO A 52 10.29 8.12 20.04
CA PRO A 52 9.88 9.14 19.07
C PRO A 52 11.02 10.01 18.52
N SER A 53 12.08 10.24 19.30
CA SER A 53 13.25 11.02 18.84
C SER A 53 13.96 10.40 17.63
N TYR A 54 13.80 9.12 17.40
CA TYR A 54 14.39 8.40 16.26
C TYR A 54 13.40 8.11 15.14
N ALA A 55 12.16 8.63 15.21
CA ALA A 55 11.10 8.33 14.26
C ALA A 55 11.45 8.70 12.80
N GLU A 56 12.23 9.77 12.63
CA GLU A 56 12.68 10.25 11.31
C GLU A 56 14.04 9.69 10.89
N TYR A 57 14.67 8.88 11.73
CA TYR A 57 15.97 8.28 11.43
C TYR A 57 15.81 7.03 10.53
N PRO A 58 16.85 6.65 9.77
CA PRO A 58 16.83 5.45 8.94
C PRO A 58 16.60 4.20 9.78
N VAL A 59 15.84 3.25 9.27
CA VAL A 59 15.74 1.93 9.90
C VAL A 59 17.09 1.21 9.81
N VAL A 60 17.48 0.53 10.88
CA VAL A 60 18.68 -0.33 10.94
C VAL A 60 18.30 -1.72 11.38
N GLY A 61 19.16 -2.70 11.13
CA GLY A 61 18.89 -4.09 11.50
C GLY A 61 17.91 -4.80 10.54
N VAL A 62 17.73 -4.27 9.33
CA VAL A 62 16.93 -4.92 8.28
C VAL A 62 17.83 -5.68 7.33
N ASN A 63 17.43 -6.88 6.94
CA ASN A 63 18.07 -7.64 5.89
C ASN A 63 17.51 -7.27 4.51
N TRP A 64 18.11 -7.84 3.45
CA TRP A 64 17.71 -7.54 2.07
C TRP A 64 16.25 -7.91 1.78
N VAL A 65 15.78 -9.05 2.27
CA VAL A 65 14.39 -9.52 2.06
C VAL A 65 13.41 -8.56 2.72
N GLN A 66 13.66 -8.17 3.96
CA GLN A 66 12.84 -7.19 4.69
C GLN A 66 12.77 -5.85 3.97
N ALA A 67 13.90 -5.39 3.41
CA ALA A 67 13.95 -4.14 2.67
C ALA A 67 13.17 -4.22 1.34
N VAL A 68 13.22 -5.36 0.63
CA VAL A 68 12.44 -5.60 -0.60
C VAL A 68 10.94 -5.63 -0.30
N GLU A 69 10.52 -6.36 0.73
CA GLU A 69 9.10 -6.44 1.10
C GLU A 69 8.56 -5.08 1.56
N PHE A 70 9.35 -4.29 2.28
CA PHE A 70 9.02 -2.91 2.59
C PHE A 70 8.86 -2.05 1.32
N ALA A 71 9.77 -2.19 0.33
CA ALA A 71 9.70 -1.44 -0.93
C ALA A 71 8.43 -1.79 -1.72
N LYS A 72 8.04 -3.07 -1.78
CA LYS A 72 6.78 -3.52 -2.38
C LYS A 72 5.58 -2.91 -1.66
N TRP A 73 5.51 -3.05 -0.34
CA TRP A 73 4.44 -2.45 0.48
C TRP A 73 4.33 -0.95 0.23
N ARG A 74 5.44 -0.22 0.23
CA ARG A 74 5.46 1.22 -0.04
C ARG A 74 4.91 1.53 -1.42
N THR A 75 5.26 0.76 -2.44
CA THR A 75 4.73 0.91 -3.80
C THR A 75 3.20 0.82 -3.80
N GLN A 76 2.64 -0.20 -3.13
CA GLN A 76 1.21 -0.38 -3.03
C GLN A 76 0.52 0.83 -2.37
N ARG A 77 1.06 1.28 -1.23
CA ARG A 77 0.48 2.43 -0.49
C ARG A 77 0.57 3.75 -1.27
N VAL A 78 1.67 3.98 -2.00
CA VAL A 78 1.84 5.18 -2.83
C VAL A 78 0.88 5.14 -4.03
N ASN A 79 0.78 4.02 -4.73
CA ASN A 79 -0.13 3.88 -5.86
C ASN A 79 -1.59 4.00 -5.44
N GLU A 80 -1.98 3.42 -4.32
CA GLU A 80 -3.31 3.60 -3.72
C GLU A 80 -3.62 5.08 -3.46
N ALA A 81 -2.70 5.80 -2.83
CA ALA A 81 -2.87 7.23 -2.56
C ALA A 81 -2.94 8.07 -3.84
N LEU A 82 -2.18 7.72 -4.88
CA LEU A 82 -2.24 8.38 -6.19
C LEU A 82 -3.58 8.14 -6.89
N LEU A 83 -4.10 6.92 -6.84
CA LEU A 83 -5.42 6.59 -7.38
C LEU A 83 -6.53 7.33 -6.63
N GLU A 84 -6.45 7.40 -5.30
CA GLU A 84 -7.39 8.17 -4.48
C GLU A 84 -7.34 9.66 -4.83
N LYS A 85 -6.14 10.25 -4.92
CA LYS A 85 -5.92 11.65 -5.28
C LYS A 85 -6.48 11.99 -6.67
N ASN A 86 -6.40 11.07 -7.62
CA ASN A 86 -6.88 11.25 -8.99
C ASN A 86 -8.35 10.82 -9.18
N GLY A 87 -9.05 10.40 -8.13
CA GLY A 87 -10.47 10.08 -8.16
C GLY A 87 -10.82 8.70 -8.73
N TYR A 88 -9.86 7.78 -8.76
CA TYR A 88 -10.08 6.38 -9.16
C TYR A 88 -10.46 5.47 -7.97
N LEU A 89 -10.27 5.94 -6.75
CA LEU A 89 -10.72 5.30 -5.52
C LEU A 89 -11.56 6.25 -4.70
N LYS A 90 -12.44 5.72 -3.87
CA LYS A 90 -13.15 6.50 -2.85
C LYS A 90 -12.15 7.12 -1.86
N LYS A 91 -12.46 8.32 -1.39
CA LYS A 91 -11.69 8.94 -0.30
C LYS A 91 -11.68 8.04 0.93
N ASN A 92 -10.50 7.95 1.56
CA ASN A 92 -10.27 7.11 2.74
C ASN A 92 -10.41 5.60 2.48
N ALA A 93 -10.22 5.14 1.25
CA ALA A 93 -10.18 3.71 0.92
C ALA A 93 -9.21 2.96 1.85
N LYS A 94 -8.06 3.56 2.17
CA LYS A 94 -7.03 3.04 3.08
C LYS A 94 -7.48 2.87 4.54
N THR A 95 -8.59 3.49 4.96
CA THR A 95 -9.13 3.39 6.34
C THR A 95 -10.22 2.33 6.47
N LEU A 96 -10.62 1.71 5.36
CA LEU A 96 -11.57 0.60 5.38
C LEU A 96 -10.95 -0.61 6.08
N ASP A 97 -11.80 -1.53 6.51
CA ASP A 97 -11.36 -2.77 7.13
C ASP A 97 -10.50 -3.57 6.15
N VAL A 98 -9.20 -3.41 6.29
CA VAL A 98 -8.20 -4.06 5.47
C VAL A 98 -7.85 -5.38 6.13
N SER A 99 -8.02 -6.47 5.38
CA SER A 99 -7.63 -7.82 5.76
C SER A 99 -6.66 -8.41 4.74
N ALA A 100 -6.14 -9.61 4.98
CA ALA A 100 -5.27 -10.30 4.05
C ALA A 100 -5.89 -10.40 2.64
N ASP A 101 -7.21 -10.65 2.57
CA ASP A 101 -7.94 -10.85 1.32
C ASP A 101 -8.48 -9.55 0.70
N SER A 102 -8.51 -8.45 1.45
CA SER A 102 -9.12 -7.19 1.02
C SER A 102 -8.15 -5.99 1.03
N ASN A 103 -6.84 -6.23 1.04
CA ASN A 103 -5.86 -5.15 0.92
C ASN A 103 -5.61 -4.79 -0.55
N PHE A 104 -5.25 -3.53 -0.80
CA PHE A 104 -4.98 -3.04 -2.15
C PHE A 104 -3.70 -3.64 -2.72
N ASP A 105 -3.80 -4.14 -3.96
CA ASP A 105 -2.66 -4.56 -4.78
C ASP A 105 -2.72 -3.92 -6.16
N THR A 106 -1.60 -3.34 -6.61
CA THR A 106 -1.49 -2.61 -7.88
C THR A 106 -1.67 -3.51 -9.08
N GLU A 107 -1.13 -4.73 -9.06
CA GLU A 107 -1.25 -5.67 -10.17
C GLU A 107 -2.69 -6.18 -10.30
N THR A 108 -3.32 -6.49 -9.18
CA THR A 108 -4.75 -6.86 -9.16
C THR A 108 -5.61 -5.73 -9.68
N TYR A 109 -5.33 -4.48 -9.29
CA TYR A 109 -6.05 -3.31 -9.82
C TYR A 109 -5.87 -3.15 -11.33
N LEU A 110 -4.68 -3.36 -11.85
CA LEU A 110 -4.40 -3.22 -13.29
C LEU A 110 -5.07 -4.30 -14.16
N ASN A 111 -5.14 -5.52 -13.63
CA ASN A 111 -5.72 -6.67 -14.33
C ASN A 111 -7.25 -6.73 -14.16
N SER A 112 -7.73 -6.47 -12.97
CA SER A 112 -9.15 -6.58 -12.59
C SER A 112 -9.49 -5.53 -11.53
N PRO A 113 -9.73 -4.27 -11.92
CA PRO A 113 -9.88 -3.16 -10.96
C PRO A 113 -10.92 -3.41 -9.87
N THR A 114 -12.02 -4.07 -10.20
CA THR A 114 -13.11 -4.38 -9.27
C THR A 114 -12.73 -5.40 -8.19
N LEU A 115 -11.64 -6.15 -8.38
CA LEU A 115 -11.14 -7.14 -7.42
C LEU A 115 -10.05 -6.59 -6.51
N ALA A 116 -9.60 -5.35 -6.73
CA ALA A 116 -8.46 -4.75 -6.00
C ALA A 116 -8.62 -4.70 -4.48
N TYR A 117 -9.84 -4.81 -3.96
CA TYR A 117 -10.16 -4.84 -2.53
C TYR A 117 -11.04 -6.06 -2.20
N GLY A 118 -10.60 -7.25 -2.60
CA GLY A 118 -11.34 -8.48 -2.31
C GLY A 118 -12.74 -8.54 -2.94
N GLY A 119 -12.94 -7.84 -4.08
CA GLY A 119 -14.21 -7.80 -4.79
C GLY A 119 -15.18 -6.69 -4.33
N ASN A 120 -14.78 -5.80 -3.44
CA ASN A 120 -15.57 -4.63 -3.08
C ASN A 120 -15.49 -3.55 -4.18
N ALA A 121 -16.32 -3.70 -5.21
CA ALA A 121 -16.39 -2.81 -6.37
C ALA A 121 -16.79 -1.36 -6.02
N ASP A 122 -17.41 -1.14 -4.86
CA ASP A 122 -17.84 0.19 -4.44
C ASP A 122 -16.69 1.14 -4.11
N ILE A 123 -15.50 0.61 -3.86
CA ILE A 123 -14.30 1.38 -3.53
C ILE A 123 -13.63 1.90 -4.79
N VAL A 124 -13.68 1.14 -5.87
CA VAL A 124 -13.00 1.43 -7.13
C VAL A 124 -13.91 2.24 -8.03
N LEU A 125 -13.47 3.44 -8.38
CA LEU A 125 -14.26 4.39 -9.17
C LEU A 125 -13.71 4.51 -10.59
N PRO A 126 -14.59 4.67 -11.60
CA PRO A 126 -14.16 5.03 -12.95
C PRO A 126 -13.77 6.52 -12.99
N GLY A 127 -12.48 6.83 -12.89
CA GLY A 127 -11.93 8.15 -12.60
C GLY A 127 -12.43 9.31 -13.45
N LYS A 128 -12.42 9.19 -14.79
CA LYS A 128 -12.88 10.27 -15.70
C LYS A 128 -14.37 10.61 -15.58
N TYR A 129 -15.14 9.73 -14.99
CA TYR A 129 -16.59 9.88 -14.85
C TYR A 129 -17.00 10.18 -13.42
N ALA A 130 -16.06 10.13 -12.47
CA ALA A 130 -16.27 10.63 -11.13
C ALA A 130 -16.39 12.15 -11.20
N ASN A 131 -17.60 12.68 -10.98
CA ASN A 131 -17.76 14.12 -10.93
C ASN A 131 -17.20 14.66 -9.60
N LYS A 132 -16.93 15.99 -9.58
CA LYS A 132 -16.42 16.69 -8.38
C LYS A 132 -17.34 16.55 -7.14
N LYS A 133 -18.57 16.05 -7.30
CA LYS A 133 -19.55 15.82 -6.26
C LYS A 133 -19.70 14.34 -5.88
N GLY A 134 -18.81 13.47 -6.36
CA GLY A 134 -18.80 12.05 -6.00
C GLY A 134 -19.82 11.17 -6.72
N GLY A 135 -20.48 11.68 -7.76
CA GLY A 135 -21.33 10.87 -8.62
C GLY A 135 -20.62 10.42 -9.88
N ILE A 136 -20.91 9.22 -10.35
CA ILE A 136 -20.41 8.69 -11.61
C ILE A 136 -21.27 9.26 -12.74
N LYS A 137 -20.69 10.05 -13.66
CA LYS A 137 -21.37 10.40 -14.90
C LYS A 137 -21.28 9.22 -15.85
N GLN A 138 -22.38 8.54 -16.09
CA GLN A 138 -22.44 7.56 -17.17
C GLN A 138 -22.14 8.25 -18.53
N PRO A 139 -21.35 7.61 -19.40
CA PRO A 139 -21.15 8.12 -20.74
C PRO A 139 -22.52 8.25 -21.44
N LYS A 140 -22.81 9.42 -21.96
CA LYS A 140 -24.04 9.61 -22.77
C LYS A 140 -23.97 8.68 -23.96
N ALA A 141 -25.04 7.92 -24.19
CA ALA A 141 -25.14 7.09 -25.37
C ALA A 141 -24.85 7.93 -26.63
N PRO A 142 -24.03 7.42 -27.55
CA PRO A 142 -23.66 8.16 -28.75
C PRO A 142 -24.93 8.45 -29.58
N LYS A 143 -25.13 9.71 -29.92
CA LYS A 143 -26.32 10.15 -30.69
C LYS A 143 -26.41 9.60 -32.12
N ASN A 144 -25.38 8.94 -32.61
CA ASN A 144 -25.28 8.53 -34.02
C ASN A 144 -24.77 7.08 -34.24
N GLY A 145 -25.09 6.13 -33.36
CA GLY A 145 -24.78 4.71 -33.63
C GLY A 145 -23.29 4.37 -33.78
N LYS A 146 -22.35 5.35 -33.66
CA LYS A 146 -20.92 5.07 -33.61
C LYS A 146 -20.62 4.47 -32.27
N VAL A 147 -20.19 3.20 -32.24
CA VAL A 147 -19.62 2.55 -31.09
C VAL A 147 -18.40 3.38 -30.69
N VAL A 148 -18.55 4.19 -29.66
CA VAL A 148 -17.38 4.82 -29.00
C VAL A 148 -16.63 3.69 -28.36
N PRO A 149 -15.34 3.45 -28.73
CA PRO A 149 -14.56 2.42 -28.08
C PRO A 149 -14.62 2.70 -26.57
N ALA A 150 -14.84 1.64 -25.76
CA ALA A 150 -14.89 1.75 -24.30
C ALA A 150 -13.61 2.47 -23.86
N THR A 151 -13.74 3.76 -23.59
CA THR A 151 -12.63 4.54 -23.04
C THR A 151 -12.29 3.89 -21.72
N ASN A 152 -11.03 3.50 -21.55
CA ASN A 152 -10.54 2.89 -20.31
C ASN A 152 -10.91 3.80 -19.15
N ILE A 153 -11.92 3.38 -18.40
CA ILE A 153 -12.46 4.13 -17.27
C ILE A 153 -11.58 4.01 -16.02
N TYR A 154 -10.68 3.05 -16.01
CA TYR A 154 -9.74 2.82 -14.91
C TYR A 154 -8.32 3.28 -15.28
N ALA A 155 -7.50 3.56 -14.27
CA ALA A 155 -6.12 3.92 -14.50
C ALA A 155 -5.34 2.74 -15.09
N GLN A 156 -4.50 3.03 -16.09
CA GLN A 156 -3.61 2.07 -16.73
C GLN A 156 -2.15 2.45 -16.48
N ARG A 157 -1.23 1.52 -16.70
CA ARG A 157 0.22 1.82 -16.63
C ARG A 157 0.60 2.99 -17.56
N SER A 158 0.03 3.01 -18.77
CA SER A 158 0.26 4.07 -19.77
C SER A 158 -0.28 5.44 -19.38
N SER A 159 -1.12 5.53 -18.33
CA SER A 159 -1.66 6.81 -17.84
C SER A 159 -0.63 7.67 -17.12
N GLY A 160 0.49 7.10 -16.70
CA GLY A 160 1.51 7.77 -15.89
C GLY A 160 1.08 8.11 -14.46
N ILE A 161 -0.11 7.64 -14.03
CA ILE A 161 -0.62 7.88 -12.67
C ILE A 161 0.03 6.92 -11.69
N LEU A 162 0.20 5.66 -12.09
CA LEU A 162 0.79 4.63 -11.27
C LEU A 162 2.32 4.64 -11.42
N LEU A 163 3.01 4.59 -10.30
CA LEU A 163 4.46 4.50 -10.26
C LEU A 163 4.92 3.04 -10.41
N PRO A 164 6.08 2.83 -11.01
CA PRO A 164 6.73 1.52 -11.00
C PRO A 164 7.07 1.08 -9.58
N GLU A 165 7.33 -0.20 -9.41
CA GLU A 165 7.73 -0.76 -8.14
C GLU A 165 9.04 -0.14 -7.63
N TYR A 166 9.05 0.29 -6.37
CA TYR A 166 10.29 0.69 -5.69
C TYR A 166 11.21 -0.52 -5.58
N ARG A 167 12.47 -0.31 -5.92
CA ARG A 167 13.51 -1.36 -5.88
C ARG A 167 14.70 -0.85 -5.09
N LEU A 168 15.42 -1.77 -4.52
CA LEU A 168 16.75 -1.49 -3.97
C LEU A 168 17.73 -1.27 -5.12
N PRO A 169 18.75 -0.43 -4.91
CA PRO A 169 19.82 -0.20 -5.88
C PRO A 169 20.64 -1.46 -6.14
#